data_771963d372b194372c94c831f2fa6ecc
#
_entry.id   771963d372b194372c94c831f2fa6ecc
#
_cell.length_a   1.000
_cell.length_b   1.000
_cell.length_c   1.000
_cell.angle_alpha   90.00
_cell.angle_beta   90.00
_cell.angle_gamma   90.00
#
_symmetry.space_group_name_H-M   'P 1'
#
loop_
_entity.id
_entity.type
_entity.pdbx_description
1 polymer ?
#
loop_
_entity_poly.entity_id
_entity_poly.type
_entity_poly.pdbx_seq_one_letter_code
_entity_poly.pdbx_strand_id
1 'polypeptide(L)'
;MEDETIEVVGKITHTYLFVLHTGESVHRNIAVKMVAEELGLIDDTSKKELVELAQEKLMPFLDVLLESGFLLSRPQKEVMIAPKGLDALIDNEGTFGKAFLEAHMPLALTTEL
;
A
#
# COMPACT_ATOMS: atom_id res chain seq x y z
N MET A 1 14.22 -15.29 2.82
CA MET A 1 13.61 -14.22 2.01
C MET A 1 14.66 -13.15 1.72
N GLU A 2 14.69 -12.68 0.49
CA GLU A 2 15.69 -11.72 0.06
C GLU A 2 15.44 -10.32 0.66
N ASP A 3 16.52 -9.63 1.03
CA ASP A 3 16.44 -8.29 1.61
C ASP A 3 15.76 -7.28 0.67
N GLU A 4 15.98 -7.43 -0.64
CA GLU A 4 15.33 -6.58 -1.64
C GLU A 4 13.81 -6.69 -1.63
N THR A 5 13.29 -7.91 -1.49
CA THR A 5 11.85 -8.14 -1.42
C THR A 5 11.27 -7.47 -0.19
N ILE A 6 11.92 -7.63 0.96
CA ILE A 6 11.49 -7.00 2.21
C ILE A 6 11.50 -5.48 2.08
N GLU A 7 12.53 -4.91 1.50
CA GLU A 7 12.66 -3.48 1.30
C GLU A 7 11.55 -2.93 0.40
N VAL A 8 11.29 -3.59 -0.73
CA VAL A 8 10.25 -3.19 -1.68
C VAL A 8 8.86 -3.30 -1.05
N VAL A 9 8.56 -4.44 -0.42
CA VAL A 9 7.26 -4.65 0.22
C VAL A 9 7.05 -3.66 1.37
N GLY A 10 8.08 -3.43 2.17
CA GLY A 10 8.02 -2.46 3.26
C GLY A 10 7.75 -1.04 2.77
N LYS A 11 8.40 -0.66 1.67
CA LYS A 11 8.19 0.65 1.05
C LYS A 11 6.79 0.80 0.48
N ILE A 12 6.28 -0.21 -0.21
CA ILE A 12 4.91 -0.19 -0.74
C ILE A 12 3.90 -0.07 0.40
N THR A 13 4.07 -0.85 1.45
CA THR A 13 3.20 -0.83 2.63
C THR A 13 3.18 0.55 3.28
N HIS A 14 4.36 1.11 3.52
CA HIS A 14 4.49 2.45 4.10
C HIS A 14 3.82 3.50 3.21
N THR A 15 4.04 3.42 1.90
CA THR A 15 3.49 4.38 0.95
C THR A 15 1.96 4.38 0.95
N TYR A 16 1.33 3.19 1.00
CA TYR A 16 -0.13 3.10 1.11
C TYR A 16 -0.65 3.83 2.36
N LEU A 17 -0.04 3.56 3.51
CA LEU A 17 -0.47 4.20 4.75
C LEU A 17 -0.20 5.69 4.74
N PHE A 18 0.93 6.10 4.16
CA PHE A 18 1.31 7.50 4.06
C PHE A 18 0.34 8.31 3.19
N VAL A 19 0.00 7.82 1.98
CA VAL A 19 -0.89 8.58 1.09
C VAL A 19 -2.31 8.64 1.62
N LEU A 20 -2.71 7.73 2.51
CA LEU A 20 -4.03 7.70 3.12
C LEU A 20 -4.05 8.22 4.56
N HIS A 21 -2.94 8.78 5.06
CA HIS A 21 -2.82 9.16 6.47
C HIS A 21 -3.79 10.27 6.90
N THR A 22 -4.29 11.06 5.96
CA THR A 22 -5.22 12.15 6.26
C THR A 22 -6.59 11.66 6.75
N GLY A 23 -6.88 10.37 6.58
CA GLY A 23 -8.15 9.77 6.99
C GLY A 23 -9.28 9.94 5.99
N GLU A 24 -9.02 10.52 4.83
CA GLU A 24 -10.03 10.63 3.79
C GLU A 24 -10.34 9.28 3.18
N SER A 25 -11.64 9.08 2.85
CA SER A 25 -12.09 7.90 2.13
C SER A 25 -11.92 8.14 0.63
N VAL A 26 -11.21 7.26 -0.06
CA VAL A 26 -10.97 7.37 -1.50
C VAL A 26 -11.27 6.06 -2.20
N HIS A 27 -11.68 6.14 -3.46
CA HIS A 27 -11.93 4.94 -4.27
C HIS A 27 -10.64 4.12 -4.37
N ARG A 28 -10.76 2.80 -4.30
CA ARG A 28 -9.59 1.90 -4.28
C ARG A 28 -8.66 2.10 -5.49
N ASN A 29 -9.21 2.35 -6.67
CA ASN A 29 -8.40 2.60 -7.87
C ASN A 29 -7.60 3.91 -7.75
N ILE A 30 -8.20 4.93 -7.11
CA ILE A 30 -7.51 6.20 -6.87
C ILE A 30 -6.40 6.00 -5.84
N ALA A 31 -6.67 5.23 -4.78
CA ALA A 31 -5.65 4.93 -3.76
C ALA A 31 -4.42 4.24 -4.37
N VAL A 32 -4.65 3.24 -5.21
CA VAL A 32 -3.56 2.51 -5.89
C VAL A 32 -2.78 3.44 -6.82
N LYS A 33 -3.47 4.32 -7.54
CA LYS A 33 -2.83 5.29 -8.41
C LYS A 33 -1.97 6.28 -7.62
N MET A 34 -2.47 6.76 -6.48
CA MET A 34 -1.71 7.65 -5.59
C MET A 34 -0.41 6.99 -5.13
N VAL A 35 -0.47 5.71 -4.79
CA VAL A 35 0.71 4.95 -4.38
C VAL A 35 1.70 4.82 -5.54
N ALA A 36 1.22 4.51 -6.74
CA ALA A 36 2.06 4.40 -7.92
C ALA A 36 2.78 5.72 -8.23
N GLU A 37 2.08 6.85 -8.11
CA GLU A 37 2.66 8.17 -8.32
C GLU A 37 3.72 8.49 -7.25
N GLU A 38 3.42 8.19 -5.99
CA GLU A 38 4.36 8.45 -4.88
C GLU A 38 5.62 7.59 -4.99
N LEU A 39 5.49 6.37 -5.50
CA LEU A 39 6.64 5.49 -5.76
C LEU A 39 7.43 5.87 -7.02
N GLY A 40 6.93 6.83 -7.80
CA GLY A 40 7.60 7.26 -9.03
C GLY A 40 7.44 6.28 -10.20
N LEU A 41 6.45 5.38 -10.12
CA LEU A 41 6.20 4.41 -11.19
C LEU A 41 5.43 5.03 -12.36
N ILE A 42 4.63 6.04 -12.09
CA ILE A 42 3.84 6.77 -13.09
C ILE A 42 3.84 8.26 -12.77
N ASP A 43 3.49 9.08 -13.76
CA ASP A 43 3.30 10.52 -13.59
C ASP A 43 2.14 10.97 -14.51
N ASP A 44 1.92 12.28 -14.60
CA ASP A 44 0.83 12.87 -15.40
C ASP A 44 0.97 12.59 -16.90
N THR A 45 2.18 12.25 -17.35
CA THR A 45 2.45 11.97 -18.77
C THR A 45 2.41 10.48 -19.10
N SER A 46 2.21 9.62 -18.12
CA SER A 46 2.23 8.16 -18.32
C SER A 46 1.10 7.70 -19.20
N LYS A 47 1.39 6.75 -20.09
CA LYS A 47 0.38 6.14 -20.95
C LYS A 47 -0.59 5.30 -20.13
N LYS A 48 -1.82 5.18 -20.60
CA LYS A 48 -2.88 4.43 -19.94
C LYS A 48 -2.46 3.00 -19.61
N GLU A 49 -1.78 2.33 -20.54
CA GLU A 49 -1.32 0.96 -20.34
C GLU A 49 -0.35 0.83 -19.17
N LEU A 50 0.54 1.80 -19.01
CA LEU A 50 1.48 1.82 -17.89
C LEU A 50 0.74 2.05 -16.57
N VAL A 51 -0.23 2.95 -16.55
CA VAL A 51 -1.05 3.21 -15.35
C VAL A 51 -1.81 1.96 -14.94
N GLU A 52 -2.44 1.28 -15.89
CA GLU A 52 -3.17 0.04 -15.63
C GLU A 52 -2.26 -1.08 -15.11
N LEU A 53 -1.07 -1.21 -15.69
CA LEU A 53 -0.09 -2.19 -15.23
C LEU A 53 0.36 -1.92 -13.79
N ALA A 54 0.65 -0.66 -13.47
CA ALA A 54 1.05 -0.27 -12.12
C ALA A 54 -0.07 -0.57 -11.12
N GLN A 55 -1.32 -0.24 -11.45
CA GLN A 55 -2.47 -0.55 -10.61
C GLN A 55 -2.63 -2.06 -10.38
N GLU A 56 -2.49 -2.85 -11.43
CA GLU A 56 -2.58 -4.30 -11.34
C GLU A 56 -1.51 -4.88 -10.40
N LYS A 57 -0.29 -4.36 -10.46
CA LYS A 57 0.82 -4.83 -9.63
C LYS A 57 0.67 -4.42 -8.16
N LEU A 58 0.08 -3.27 -7.88
CA LEU A 58 -0.04 -2.73 -6.52
C LEU A 58 -1.35 -3.11 -5.82
N MET A 59 -2.39 -3.52 -6.56
CA MET A 59 -3.68 -3.85 -5.98
C MET A 59 -3.62 -4.98 -4.95
N PRO A 60 -2.85 -6.06 -5.15
CA PRO A 60 -2.76 -7.12 -4.14
C PRO A 60 -2.29 -6.63 -2.77
N PHE A 61 -1.43 -5.63 -2.72
CA PHE A 61 -0.97 -5.06 -1.45
C PHE A 61 -2.09 -4.30 -0.73
N LEU A 62 -2.96 -3.62 -1.49
CA LEU A 62 -4.15 -2.98 -0.93
C LEU A 62 -5.04 -4.02 -0.24
N ASP A 63 -5.28 -5.15 -0.90
CA ASP A 63 -6.12 -6.21 -0.37
C ASP A 63 -5.51 -6.81 0.90
N VAL A 64 -4.19 -6.99 0.95
CA VAL A 64 -3.51 -7.47 2.16
C VAL A 64 -3.67 -6.48 3.31
N LEU A 65 -3.54 -5.19 3.04
CA LEU A 65 -3.71 -4.15 4.06
C LEU A 65 -5.14 -4.12 4.62
N LEU A 66 -6.13 -4.30 3.76
CA LEU A 66 -7.54 -4.40 4.18
C LEU A 66 -7.75 -5.64 5.04
N GLU A 67 -7.25 -6.79 4.62
CA GLU A 67 -7.38 -8.05 5.34
C GLU A 67 -6.68 -8.01 6.70
N SER A 68 -5.54 -7.34 6.76
CA SER A 68 -4.74 -7.21 7.99
C SER A 68 -5.26 -6.13 8.94
N GLY A 69 -6.28 -5.36 8.53
CA GLY A 69 -6.90 -4.36 9.40
C GLY A 69 -6.20 -3.00 9.44
N PHE A 70 -5.20 -2.77 8.59
CA PHE A 70 -4.51 -1.47 8.51
C PHE A 70 -5.29 -0.45 7.69
N LEU A 71 -6.14 -0.90 6.79
CA LEU A 71 -7.08 -0.08 6.03
C LEU A 71 -8.50 -0.58 6.28
N LEU A 72 -9.48 0.29 6.09
CA LEU A 72 -10.89 -0.05 6.21
C LEU A 72 -11.57 0.06 4.85
N SER A 73 -12.44 -0.92 4.57
CA SER A 73 -13.29 -0.89 3.39
C SER A 73 -14.52 -0.02 3.69
N ARG A 74 -14.87 0.85 2.75
CA ARG A 74 -16.01 1.75 2.85
C ARG A 74 -16.96 1.50 1.68
N PRO A 75 -18.23 1.97 1.78
CA PRO A 75 -19.17 1.83 0.68
C PRO A 75 -18.63 2.40 -0.63
N GLN A 76 -19.15 1.90 -1.77
CA GLN A 76 -18.78 2.34 -3.11
C GLN A 76 -17.31 2.10 -3.46
N LYS A 77 -16.74 1.00 -2.95
CA LYS A 77 -15.35 0.59 -3.21
C LYS A 77 -14.33 1.63 -2.74
N GLU A 78 -14.66 2.37 -1.71
CA GLU A 78 -13.72 3.30 -1.09
C GLU A 78 -12.94 2.62 0.02
N VAL A 79 -11.76 3.18 0.31
CA VAL A 79 -10.87 2.72 1.37
C VAL A 79 -10.39 3.91 2.16
N MET A 80 -10.07 3.69 3.44
CA MET A 80 -9.50 4.70 4.30
C MET A 80 -8.55 4.05 5.31
N ILE A 81 -7.68 4.86 5.92
CA ILE A 81 -6.76 4.35 6.92
C ILE A 81 -7.55 3.97 8.19
N ALA A 82 -7.21 2.81 8.78
CA ALA A 82 -7.74 2.39 10.07
C ALA A 82 -6.87 2.97 11.19
N PRO A 83 -7.39 3.07 12.43
CA PRO A 83 -6.58 3.47 13.59
C PRO A 83 -5.31 2.63 13.72
N LYS A 84 -5.40 1.32 13.48
CA LYS A 84 -4.25 0.41 13.48
C LYS A 84 -3.21 0.82 12.44
N GLY A 85 -3.64 1.26 11.26
CA GLY A 85 -2.74 1.73 10.20
C GLY A 85 -2.04 3.01 10.58
N LEU A 86 -2.76 3.95 11.19
CA LEU A 86 -2.17 5.21 11.63
C LEU A 86 -1.15 4.99 12.75
N ASP A 87 -1.47 4.11 13.70
CA ASP A 87 -0.53 3.75 14.78
C ASP A 87 0.73 3.10 14.22
N ALA A 88 0.59 2.20 13.25
CA ALA A 88 1.72 1.55 12.59
C ALA A 88 2.62 2.57 11.88
N LEU A 89 2.01 3.56 11.23
CA LEU A 89 2.74 4.61 10.53
C LEU A 89 3.55 5.48 11.49
N ILE A 90 2.96 5.80 12.66
CA ILE A 90 3.62 6.59 13.70
C ILE A 90 4.77 5.80 14.32
N ASP A 91 4.55 4.52 14.61
CA ASP A 91 5.54 3.67 15.28
C ASP A 91 6.70 3.23 14.39
N ASN A 92 6.51 3.25 13.06
CA ASN A 92 7.49 2.79 12.09
C ASN A 92 7.87 3.92 11.14
N GLU A 93 8.84 4.72 11.52
CA GLU A 93 9.32 5.83 10.71
C GLU A 93 9.99 5.31 9.42
N GLY A 94 9.55 5.84 8.28
CA GLY A 94 10.14 5.55 6.98
C GLY A 94 9.58 4.32 6.30
N THR A 95 10.03 3.13 6.64
CA THR A 95 9.58 1.89 6.00
C THR A 95 9.44 0.77 7.02
N PHE A 96 8.59 -0.20 6.71
CA PHE A 96 8.39 -1.36 7.58
C PHE A 96 9.43 -2.44 7.32
N GLY A 97 10.05 -2.93 8.39
CA GLY A 97 11.07 -3.96 8.30
C GLY A 97 10.51 -5.38 8.32
N LYS A 98 11.43 -6.33 8.23
CA LYS A 98 11.12 -7.76 8.18
C LYS A 98 10.25 -8.23 9.35
N ALA A 99 10.61 -7.83 10.58
CA ALA A 99 9.88 -8.27 11.78
C ALA A 99 8.41 -7.84 11.73
N PHE A 100 8.15 -6.60 11.33
CA PHE A 100 6.80 -6.08 11.19
C PHE A 100 6.01 -6.84 10.11
N LEU A 101 6.61 -7.01 8.94
CA LEU A 101 5.94 -7.65 7.81
C LEU A 101 5.62 -9.12 8.10
N GLU A 102 6.54 -9.85 8.72
CA GLU A 102 6.30 -11.24 9.10
C GLU A 102 5.22 -11.39 10.18
N ALA A 103 5.21 -10.45 11.14
CA ALA A 103 4.25 -10.50 12.25
C ALA A 103 2.84 -10.08 11.84
N HIS A 104 2.70 -9.09 10.96
CA HIS A 104 1.42 -8.46 10.67
C HIS A 104 0.93 -8.65 9.24
N MET A 105 1.84 -8.89 8.29
CA MET A 105 1.50 -8.94 6.87
C MET A 105 2.26 -10.04 6.12
N PRO A 106 2.21 -11.30 6.60
CA PRO A 106 2.96 -12.36 5.94
C PRO A 106 2.57 -12.58 4.48
N LEU A 107 1.31 -12.32 4.13
CA LEU A 107 0.84 -12.46 2.74
C LEU A 107 1.46 -11.44 1.80
N ALA A 108 1.83 -10.27 2.30
CA ALA A 108 2.49 -9.25 1.48
C ALA A 108 3.85 -9.74 0.99
N LEU A 109 4.54 -10.55 1.77
CA LEU A 109 5.86 -11.08 1.44
C LEU A 109 5.82 -12.15 0.35
N THR A 110 4.66 -12.78 0.14
CA THR A 110 4.47 -13.80 -0.90
C THR A 110 3.80 -13.25 -2.15
N THR A 111 3.43 -11.96 -2.15
CA THR A 111 2.81 -11.32 -3.30
C THR A 111 3.86 -11.03 -4.36
N GLU A 112 3.63 -11.49 -5.58
CA GLU A 112 4.52 -11.25 -6.70
C GLU A 112 4.32 -9.85 -7.28
N LEU A 113 5.43 -9.22 -7.61
CA LEU A 113 5.44 -7.91 -8.27
C LEU A 113 5.54 -8.02 -9.77
#